data_c3e6e6afd6f6e260c79776be799d0d27
#
_entry.id   c3e6e6afd6f6e260c79776be799d0d27
#
_cell.length_a   1.000
_cell.length_b   1.000
_cell.length_c   1.000
_cell.angle_alpha   90.00
_cell.angle_beta   90.00
_cell.angle_gamma   90.00
#
_symmetry.space_group_name_H-M   'P 1'
#
loop_
_entity.id
_entity.type
_entity.pdbx_description
1 polymer ?
#
loop_
_entity_poly.entity_id
_entity_poly.type
_entity_poly.pdbx_seq_one_letter_code
_entity_poly.pdbx_strand_id
1 'polypeptide(L)'
;MATTVVPGFIPSRSGFRFPNAFPDVPLRRIGIPGVVSVPIGDASNGLCGGMAFAARDYFEHGSSPPADATPPSEGPLFDYIVDRLVDSFALPFGPARYLELMNPVLPDVETVWSRIGWAPHGRVWRMGREEWPKIRADIDSGHPSPLGLIRVKSTDPFDLKENHQVLAYGYNLEGGRVTMSLYDPNRPRSDHVTLSLDLRASGTWTATEMTPSGAPVFSFFRVRYTARTPPSED
;
A
#
# COMPACT_ATOMS: atom_id res chain seq x y z
N MET A 1 8.17 22.59 -10.66
CA MET A 1 8.51 21.72 -9.52
C MET A 1 7.46 21.96 -8.46
N ALA A 2 6.77 20.92 -7.99
CA ALA A 2 5.80 21.01 -6.88
C ALA A 2 6.12 19.90 -5.89
N THR A 3 6.39 20.28 -4.65
CA THR A 3 6.66 19.34 -3.54
C THR A 3 5.61 19.57 -2.46
N THR A 4 4.95 18.51 -2.05
CA THR A 4 3.97 18.51 -0.96
C THR A 4 4.28 17.36 0.00
N VAL A 5 4.16 17.62 1.29
CA VAL A 5 4.34 16.62 2.34
C VAL A 5 3.22 16.82 3.36
N VAL A 6 2.65 15.73 3.85
CA VAL A 6 1.67 15.77 4.95
C VAL A 6 2.32 16.36 6.19
N PRO A 7 1.84 17.50 6.69
CA PRO A 7 2.47 18.18 7.82
C PRO A 7 2.52 17.28 9.06
N GLY A 8 3.70 17.14 9.66
CA GLY A 8 3.89 16.37 10.90
C GLY A 8 4.00 14.86 10.73
N PHE A 9 3.71 14.28 9.57
CA PHE A 9 3.95 12.86 9.33
C PHE A 9 5.41 12.60 8.95
N ILE A 10 6.12 11.88 9.81
CA ILE A 10 7.52 11.49 9.63
C ILE A 10 7.60 10.00 9.95
N PRO A 11 7.94 9.10 9.00
CA PRO A 11 7.92 7.64 9.20
C PRO A 11 8.67 7.16 10.44
N SER A 12 9.84 7.76 10.75
CA SER A 12 10.64 7.40 11.92
C SER A 12 9.97 7.76 13.27
N ARG A 13 8.91 8.57 13.27
CA ARG A 13 8.13 8.99 14.45
C ARG A 13 6.70 8.52 14.42
N SER A 14 6.06 8.62 13.25
CA SER A 14 4.63 8.31 13.03
C SER A 14 4.37 6.85 12.63
N GLY A 15 5.42 6.08 12.31
CA GLY A 15 5.34 4.67 12.01
C GLY A 15 5.78 3.78 13.17
N PHE A 16 5.47 2.51 13.08
CA PHE A 16 5.97 1.51 14.04
C PHE A 16 7.49 1.40 13.98
N ARG A 17 8.10 1.11 15.15
CA ARG A 17 9.56 0.99 15.28
C ARG A 17 10.07 -0.42 15.03
N PHE A 18 9.18 -1.40 14.95
CA PHE A 18 9.46 -2.79 14.60
C PHE A 18 9.17 -3.05 13.12
N PRO A 19 9.89 -4.00 12.50
CA PRO A 19 9.63 -4.42 11.12
C PRO A 19 8.35 -5.25 11.02
N ASN A 20 7.80 -5.33 9.82
CA ASN A 20 6.69 -6.21 9.47
C ASN A 20 7.17 -7.68 9.38
N ALA A 21 7.68 -8.20 10.49
CA ALA A 21 8.23 -9.55 10.64
C ALA A 21 7.65 -10.16 11.92
N PHE A 22 6.37 -10.50 11.87
CA PHE A 22 5.67 -11.07 13.01
C PHE A 22 6.03 -12.55 13.22
N PRO A 23 5.95 -13.06 14.46
CA PRO A 23 6.06 -14.47 14.73
C PRO A 23 5.00 -15.28 13.97
N ASP A 24 5.28 -16.58 13.76
CA ASP A 24 4.34 -17.51 13.16
C ASP A 24 3.16 -17.76 14.11
N VAL A 25 2.16 -16.91 14.02
CA VAL A 25 0.92 -16.99 14.82
C VAL A 25 -0.23 -17.23 13.85
N PRO A 26 -1.02 -18.31 14.02
CA PRO A 26 -2.16 -18.57 13.15
C PRO A 26 -3.20 -17.46 13.29
N LEU A 27 -3.35 -16.66 12.24
CA LEU A 27 -4.39 -15.64 12.16
C LEU A 27 -5.76 -16.30 11.94
N ARG A 28 -6.83 -15.67 12.44
CA ARG A 28 -8.21 -16.12 12.20
C ARG A 28 -8.45 -16.23 10.67
N ARG A 29 -9.06 -17.33 10.25
CA ARG A 29 -9.50 -17.50 8.86
C ARG A 29 -10.56 -16.46 8.55
N ILE A 30 -10.27 -15.55 7.65
CA ILE A 30 -11.24 -14.61 7.13
C ILE A 30 -11.79 -15.21 5.85
N GLY A 31 -13.06 -15.66 5.89
CA GLY A 31 -13.81 -16.06 4.73
C GLY A 31 -14.17 -14.81 3.90
N ILE A 32 -13.61 -14.68 2.70
CA ILE A 32 -14.06 -13.69 1.73
C ILE A 32 -15.21 -14.33 0.96
N PRO A 33 -16.45 -13.83 1.06
CA PRO A 33 -17.58 -14.38 0.29
C PRO A 33 -17.25 -14.33 -1.22
N GLY A 34 -17.31 -15.49 -1.89
CA GLY A 34 -17.09 -15.62 -3.32
C GLY A 34 -15.64 -15.78 -3.78
N VAL A 35 -14.69 -15.72 -2.88
CA VAL A 35 -13.29 -16.13 -3.10
C VAL A 35 -13.00 -17.27 -2.14
N VAL A 36 -12.37 -18.35 -2.65
CA VAL A 36 -11.82 -19.42 -1.81
C VAL A 36 -11.11 -18.74 -0.63
N SER A 37 -11.34 -19.21 0.61
CA SER A 37 -10.73 -18.65 1.81
C SER A 37 -9.23 -18.49 1.58
N VAL A 38 -8.81 -17.28 1.21
CA VAL A 38 -7.38 -16.95 1.18
C VAL A 38 -6.97 -17.08 2.64
N PRO A 39 -6.08 -17.98 2.99
CA PRO A 39 -5.55 -18.02 4.32
C PRO A 39 -4.79 -16.70 4.50
N ILE A 40 -5.44 -15.73 5.14
CA ILE A 40 -4.72 -14.69 5.87
C ILE A 40 -4.24 -15.44 7.12
N GLY A 41 -3.38 -16.43 6.87
CA GLY A 41 -3.28 -17.53 7.79
C GLY A 41 -1.98 -17.56 8.54
N ASP A 42 -1.13 -16.57 8.30
CA ASP A 42 0.17 -16.58 8.93
C ASP A 42 0.68 -15.15 9.04
N ALA A 43 0.86 -14.68 10.27
CA ALA A 43 1.45 -13.37 10.54
C ALA A 43 2.87 -13.25 9.94
N SER A 44 3.56 -14.38 9.70
CA SER A 44 4.86 -14.43 9.03
C SER A 44 4.81 -13.97 7.56
N ASN A 45 3.64 -14.02 6.91
CA ASN A 45 3.43 -13.42 5.59
C ASN A 45 3.30 -11.88 5.63
N GLY A 46 3.38 -11.31 6.83
CA GLY A 46 3.38 -9.88 7.09
C GLY A 46 1.98 -9.26 7.25
N LEU A 47 1.91 -8.27 8.11
CA LEU A 47 0.71 -7.48 8.40
C LEU A 47 0.84 -6.05 7.84
N CYS A 48 1.51 -5.89 6.69
CA CYS A 48 1.85 -4.56 6.14
C CYS A 48 0.63 -3.63 5.99
N GLY A 49 -0.51 -4.16 5.53
CA GLY A 49 -1.75 -3.39 5.41
C GLY A 49 -2.29 -2.95 6.77
N GLY A 50 -2.24 -3.84 7.76
CA GLY A 50 -2.64 -3.52 9.13
C GLY A 50 -1.75 -2.46 9.76
N MET A 51 -0.43 -2.60 9.61
CA MET A 51 0.54 -1.61 10.10
C MET A 51 0.39 -0.26 9.41
N ALA A 52 0.19 -0.25 8.09
CA ALA A 52 -0.03 0.99 7.34
C ALA A 52 -1.29 1.72 7.81
N PHE A 53 -2.41 1.00 7.97
CA PHE A 53 -3.66 1.57 8.44
C PHE A 53 -3.55 2.03 9.91
N ALA A 54 -3.00 1.20 10.78
CA ALA A 54 -2.81 1.55 12.19
C ALA A 54 -1.88 2.79 12.35
N ALA A 55 -0.78 2.87 11.62
CA ALA A 55 0.10 4.05 11.65
C ALA A 55 -0.65 5.33 11.22
N ARG A 56 -1.53 5.24 10.23
CA ARG A 56 -2.39 6.35 9.84
C ARG A 56 -3.40 6.69 10.94
N ASP A 57 -4.02 5.71 11.58
CA ASP A 57 -4.96 5.95 12.69
C ASP A 57 -4.31 6.70 13.85
N TYR A 58 -3.13 6.26 14.28
CA TYR A 58 -2.37 6.97 15.32
C TYR A 58 -2.09 8.41 14.93
N PHE A 59 -1.64 8.63 13.69
CA PHE A 59 -1.37 9.97 13.19
C PHE A 59 -2.63 10.85 13.15
N GLU A 60 -3.74 10.35 12.59
CA GLU A 60 -5.02 11.08 12.49
C GLU A 60 -5.62 11.36 13.89
N HIS A 61 -5.32 10.51 14.86
CA HIS A 61 -5.73 10.69 16.26
C HIS A 61 -4.80 11.63 17.03
N GLY A 62 -3.71 12.10 16.44
CA GLY A 62 -2.74 12.99 17.09
C GLY A 62 -1.85 12.29 18.13
N SER A 63 -1.72 10.96 18.05
CA SER A 63 -0.89 10.12 18.90
C SER A 63 0.21 9.43 18.11
N SER A 64 1.14 8.77 18.77
CA SER A 64 2.20 7.98 18.16
C SER A 64 1.96 6.50 18.38
N PRO A 65 2.36 5.63 17.43
CA PRO A 65 2.39 4.20 17.70
C PRO A 65 3.29 3.86 18.89
N PRO A 66 3.03 2.76 19.63
CA PRO A 66 3.88 2.28 20.71
C PRO A 66 5.35 2.19 20.32
N ALA A 67 6.22 2.45 21.31
CA ALA A 67 7.66 2.59 21.08
C ALA A 67 8.42 1.24 20.96
N ASP A 68 7.69 0.12 20.98
CA ASP A 68 8.26 -1.23 20.91
C ASP A 68 9.13 -1.42 19.68
N ALA A 69 10.27 -2.07 19.86
CA ALA A 69 11.20 -2.41 18.79
C ALA A 69 10.97 -3.82 18.22
N THR A 70 10.11 -4.61 18.87
CA THR A 70 9.77 -5.99 18.50
C THR A 70 8.30 -6.08 18.16
N PRO A 71 7.92 -6.76 17.06
CA PRO A 71 6.51 -6.99 16.75
C PRO A 71 5.81 -7.77 17.86
N PRO A 72 4.58 -7.37 18.26
CA PRO A 72 3.81 -8.14 19.24
C PRO A 72 3.34 -9.46 18.62
N SER A 73 3.22 -10.50 19.45
CA SER A 73 2.64 -11.81 19.08
C SER A 73 1.21 -11.99 19.58
N GLU A 74 0.77 -11.15 20.52
CA GLU A 74 -0.54 -11.18 21.16
C GLU A 74 -0.87 -9.82 21.79
N GLY A 75 -2.10 -9.68 22.29
CA GLY A 75 -2.55 -8.51 23.00
C GLY A 75 -3.18 -7.42 22.13
N PRO A 76 -3.64 -6.31 22.76
CA PRO A 76 -4.49 -5.31 22.11
C PRO A 76 -3.88 -4.71 20.84
N LEU A 77 -2.57 -4.44 20.82
CA LEU A 77 -1.89 -3.89 19.64
C LEU A 77 -1.85 -4.89 18.50
N PHE A 78 -1.55 -6.18 18.79
CA PHE A 78 -1.53 -7.23 17.79
C PHE A 78 -2.92 -7.39 17.16
N ASP A 79 -3.94 -7.57 18.01
CA ASP A 79 -5.34 -7.71 17.57
C ASP A 79 -5.78 -6.51 16.72
N TYR A 80 -5.39 -5.31 17.14
CA TYR A 80 -5.70 -4.09 16.40
C TYR A 80 -5.05 -4.09 15.01
N ILE A 81 -3.76 -4.43 14.89
CA ILE A 81 -3.07 -4.50 13.61
C ILE A 81 -3.73 -5.56 12.71
N VAL A 82 -4.13 -6.71 13.26
CA VAL A 82 -4.84 -7.76 12.52
C VAL A 82 -6.20 -7.27 12.03
N ASP A 83 -6.98 -6.59 12.87
CA ASP A 83 -8.27 -6.03 12.47
C ASP A 83 -8.10 -4.98 11.36
N ARG A 84 -7.07 -4.14 11.47
CA ARG A 84 -6.76 -3.14 10.44
C ARG A 84 -6.25 -3.76 9.15
N LEU A 85 -5.59 -4.94 9.20
CA LEU A 85 -5.28 -5.70 8.00
C LEU A 85 -6.55 -6.10 7.24
N VAL A 86 -7.57 -6.60 7.97
CA VAL A 86 -8.87 -6.94 7.37
C VAL A 86 -9.49 -5.74 6.68
N ASP A 87 -9.51 -4.60 7.36
CA ASP A 87 -10.04 -3.35 6.80
C ASP A 87 -9.27 -2.91 5.56
N SER A 88 -7.94 -3.11 5.55
CA SER A 88 -7.07 -2.71 4.42
C SER A 88 -7.36 -3.49 3.13
N PHE A 89 -8.03 -4.62 3.22
CA PHE A 89 -8.53 -5.31 2.03
C PHE A 89 -9.74 -4.63 1.42
N ALA A 90 -10.39 -3.68 2.10
CA ALA A 90 -11.55 -2.93 1.60
C ALA A 90 -12.59 -3.85 0.92
N LEU A 91 -12.97 -4.93 1.62
CA LEU A 91 -13.85 -5.95 1.08
C LEU A 91 -15.18 -5.38 0.58
N PRO A 92 -15.74 -5.93 -0.52
CA PRO A 92 -15.24 -7.04 -1.35
C PRO A 92 -14.29 -6.60 -2.49
N PHE A 93 -14.07 -5.31 -2.71
CA PHE A 93 -13.47 -4.75 -3.92
C PHE A 93 -11.93 -4.80 -3.94
N GLY A 94 -11.28 -4.75 -2.80
CA GLY A 94 -9.81 -4.71 -2.71
C GLY A 94 -9.13 -5.93 -3.31
N PRO A 95 -9.48 -7.17 -2.92
CA PRO A 95 -8.91 -8.37 -3.53
C PRO A 95 -9.12 -8.43 -5.04
N ALA A 96 -10.30 -8.03 -5.53
CA ALA A 96 -10.59 -7.96 -6.95
C ALA A 96 -9.66 -6.98 -7.68
N ARG A 97 -9.34 -5.83 -7.06
CA ARG A 97 -8.42 -4.83 -7.63
C ARG A 97 -6.99 -5.37 -7.68
N TYR A 98 -6.54 -6.09 -6.64
CA TYR A 98 -5.26 -6.78 -6.69
C TYR A 98 -5.19 -7.79 -7.84
N LEU A 99 -6.15 -8.71 -7.94
CA LEU A 99 -6.19 -9.73 -8.99
C LEU A 99 -6.26 -9.13 -10.40
N GLU A 100 -7.04 -8.06 -10.57
CA GLU A 100 -7.11 -7.32 -11.84
C GLU A 100 -5.73 -6.78 -12.24
N LEU A 101 -5.04 -6.10 -11.31
CA LEU A 101 -3.75 -5.48 -11.60
C LEU A 101 -2.58 -6.49 -11.61
N MET A 102 -2.70 -7.63 -10.95
CA MET A 102 -1.76 -8.75 -11.04
C MET A 102 -1.85 -9.50 -12.37
N ASN A 103 -3.01 -9.50 -13.03
CA ASN A 103 -3.25 -10.31 -14.20
C ASN A 103 -2.21 -10.07 -15.30
N PRO A 104 -1.40 -11.07 -15.69
CA PRO A 104 -0.34 -10.91 -16.69
C PRO A 104 -0.85 -10.51 -18.08
N VAL A 105 -2.14 -10.77 -18.39
CA VAL A 105 -2.76 -10.36 -19.65
C VAL A 105 -3.03 -8.85 -19.70
N LEU A 106 -3.16 -8.18 -18.54
CA LEU A 106 -3.32 -6.73 -18.51
C LEU A 106 -2.04 -6.06 -19.04
N PRO A 107 -2.12 -5.21 -20.09
CA PRO A 107 -0.94 -4.56 -20.63
C PRO A 107 -0.34 -3.56 -19.62
N ASP A 108 0.98 -3.39 -19.66
CA ASP A 108 1.64 -2.36 -18.84
C ASP A 108 1.41 -0.96 -19.40
N VAL A 109 1.40 -0.83 -20.72
CA VAL A 109 1.22 0.44 -21.44
C VAL A 109 -0.03 0.44 -22.30
N GLU A 110 -0.45 1.62 -22.74
CA GLU A 110 -1.58 1.75 -23.65
C GLU A 110 -1.32 1.07 -24.99
N THR A 111 -2.29 0.26 -25.41
CA THR A 111 -2.34 -0.35 -26.75
C THR A 111 -3.20 0.50 -27.68
N VAL A 112 -3.13 0.24 -28.99
CA VAL A 112 -4.04 0.88 -29.96
C VAL A 112 -5.51 0.59 -29.60
N TRP A 113 -5.79 -0.63 -29.17
CA TRP A 113 -7.13 -1.09 -28.80
C TRP A 113 -7.67 -0.43 -27.54
N SER A 114 -6.81 -0.19 -26.53
CA SER A 114 -7.22 0.54 -25.31
C SER A 114 -7.49 2.03 -25.60
N ARG A 115 -6.72 2.65 -26.53
CA ARG A 115 -6.93 4.05 -26.92
C ARG A 115 -8.27 4.28 -27.63
N ILE A 116 -8.78 3.29 -28.35
CA ILE A 116 -10.08 3.36 -29.03
C ILE A 116 -11.22 2.74 -28.22
N GLY A 117 -10.96 2.34 -26.96
CA GLY A 117 -11.97 1.83 -26.03
C GLY A 117 -12.37 0.37 -26.24
N TRP A 118 -11.63 -0.40 -27.05
CA TRP A 118 -11.92 -1.81 -27.33
C TRP A 118 -11.16 -2.78 -26.40
N ALA A 119 -10.24 -2.29 -25.62
CA ALA A 119 -9.51 -3.04 -24.61
C ALA A 119 -9.33 -2.23 -23.33
N PRO A 120 -9.09 -2.89 -22.17
CA PRO A 120 -8.78 -2.19 -20.93
C PRO A 120 -7.52 -1.32 -21.04
N HIS A 121 -7.52 -0.20 -20.33
CA HIS A 121 -6.32 0.63 -20.20
C HIS A 121 -5.20 -0.11 -19.46
N GLY A 122 -3.96 0.17 -19.87
CA GLY A 122 -2.76 -0.41 -19.28
C GLY A 122 -2.48 0.10 -17.85
N ARG A 123 -1.59 -0.61 -17.12
CA ARG A 123 -1.23 -0.28 -15.72
C ARG A 123 -0.73 1.15 -15.56
N VAL A 124 0.15 1.62 -16.45
CA VAL A 124 0.71 2.98 -16.38
C VAL A 124 -0.37 4.05 -16.50
N TRP A 125 -1.30 3.86 -17.44
CA TRP A 125 -2.42 4.79 -17.60
C TRP A 125 -3.30 4.82 -16.33
N ARG A 126 -3.63 3.65 -15.77
CA ARG A 126 -4.43 3.53 -14.54
C ARG A 126 -3.73 4.19 -13.36
N MET A 127 -2.43 3.92 -13.16
CA MET A 127 -1.65 4.59 -12.10
C MET A 127 -1.68 6.10 -12.25
N GLY A 128 -1.46 6.61 -13.48
CA GLY A 128 -1.36 8.05 -13.72
C GLY A 128 -2.70 8.80 -13.77
N ARG A 129 -3.76 8.16 -14.29
CA ARG A 129 -5.04 8.83 -14.55
C ARG A 129 -6.13 8.49 -13.53
N GLU A 130 -6.12 7.28 -12.97
CA GLU A 130 -7.13 6.86 -12.01
C GLU A 130 -6.64 6.97 -10.57
N GLU A 131 -5.40 6.57 -10.28
CA GLU A 131 -4.94 6.42 -8.90
C GLU A 131 -4.15 7.63 -8.39
N TRP A 132 -3.22 8.16 -9.18
CA TRP A 132 -2.42 9.32 -8.79
C TRP A 132 -3.27 10.54 -8.38
N PRO A 133 -4.33 10.94 -9.09
CA PRO A 133 -5.15 12.07 -8.67
C PRO A 133 -5.79 11.88 -7.28
N LYS A 134 -6.18 10.65 -6.93
CA LYS A 134 -6.75 10.33 -5.61
C LYS A 134 -5.70 10.40 -4.50
N ILE A 135 -4.51 9.81 -4.76
CA ILE A 135 -3.37 9.84 -3.84
C ILE A 135 -2.95 11.27 -3.57
N ARG A 136 -2.81 12.06 -4.65
CA ARG A 136 -2.49 13.46 -4.57
C ARG A 136 -3.50 14.24 -3.73
N ALA A 137 -4.80 14.01 -3.94
CA ALA A 137 -5.86 14.68 -3.19
C ALA A 137 -5.80 14.37 -1.69
N ASP A 138 -5.50 13.11 -1.30
CA ASP A 138 -5.28 12.77 0.11
C ASP A 138 -4.11 13.59 0.69
N ILE A 139 -2.95 13.57 0.03
CA ILE A 139 -1.74 14.26 0.49
C ILE A 139 -1.95 15.79 0.54
N ASP A 140 -2.54 16.37 -0.50
CA ASP A 140 -2.83 17.81 -0.58
C ASP A 140 -3.82 18.24 0.51
N SER A 141 -4.68 17.35 1.00
CA SER A 141 -5.59 17.58 2.13
C SER A 141 -4.98 17.28 3.51
N GLY A 142 -3.70 16.93 3.57
CA GLY A 142 -2.98 16.68 4.83
C GLY A 142 -3.11 15.27 5.38
N HIS A 143 -3.52 14.31 4.55
CA HIS A 143 -3.72 12.92 4.96
C HIS A 143 -2.75 11.97 4.25
N PRO A 144 -2.06 11.05 4.97
CA PRO A 144 -1.29 10.00 4.31
C PRO A 144 -2.20 9.05 3.52
N SER A 145 -1.82 8.68 2.30
CA SER A 145 -2.62 7.85 1.39
C SER A 145 -2.16 6.40 1.42
N PRO A 146 -3.00 5.42 1.82
CA PRO A 146 -2.64 4.02 1.77
C PRO A 146 -2.59 3.51 0.33
N LEU A 147 -1.53 2.79 0.00
CA LEU A 147 -1.29 2.22 -1.32
C LEU A 147 -1.17 0.71 -1.27
N GLY A 148 -1.86 0.02 -2.18
CA GLY A 148 -1.57 -1.36 -2.54
C GLY A 148 -0.55 -1.38 -3.67
N LEU A 149 0.54 -2.11 -3.49
CA LEU A 149 1.62 -2.27 -4.46
C LEU A 149 1.56 -3.64 -5.10
N ILE A 150 1.51 -3.71 -6.42
CA ILE A 150 1.55 -4.95 -7.20
C ILE A 150 3.01 -5.30 -7.47
N ARG A 151 3.48 -6.40 -6.85
CA ARG A 151 4.86 -6.86 -6.91
C ARG A 151 5.03 -8.15 -7.70
N VAL A 152 3.93 -8.79 -8.06
CA VAL A 152 3.90 -10.02 -8.84
C VAL A 152 2.87 -9.92 -9.96
N LYS A 153 3.17 -10.56 -11.09
CA LYS A 153 2.20 -10.77 -12.19
C LYS A 153 1.78 -12.24 -12.17
N SER A 154 0.53 -12.49 -11.76
CA SER A 154 0.00 -13.83 -11.60
C SER A 154 -1.52 -13.85 -11.76
N THR A 155 -2.05 -15.00 -12.12
CA THR A 155 -3.48 -15.31 -12.06
C THR A 155 -3.85 -16.13 -10.83
N ASP A 156 -2.86 -16.57 -10.04
CA ASP A 156 -3.08 -17.34 -8.83
C ASP A 156 -3.49 -16.42 -7.66
N PRO A 157 -4.68 -16.59 -7.08
CA PRO A 157 -5.10 -15.82 -5.91
C PRO A 157 -4.20 -15.99 -4.69
N PHE A 158 -3.47 -17.10 -4.57
CA PHE A 158 -2.53 -17.32 -3.46
C PHE A 158 -1.31 -16.41 -3.52
N ASP A 159 -0.99 -15.85 -4.69
CA ASP A 159 0.09 -14.88 -4.86
C ASP A 159 -0.28 -13.46 -4.40
N LEU A 160 -1.51 -13.24 -3.91
CA LEU A 160 -1.90 -11.98 -3.25
C LEU A 160 -0.93 -11.61 -2.11
N LYS A 161 -0.40 -12.60 -1.42
CA LYS A 161 0.57 -12.44 -0.32
C LYS A 161 1.91 -11.82 -0.75
N GLU A 162 2.28 -11.94 -2.02
CA GLU A 162 3.52 -11.37 -2.57
C GLU A 162 3.43 -9.85 -2.79
N ASN A 163 2.23 -9.29 -2.73
CA ASN A 163 2.01 -7.86 -2.83
C ASN A 163 2.31 -7.15 -1.49
N HIS A 164 2.29 -5.82 -1.52
CA HIS A 164 2.68 -5.05 -0.33
C HIS A 164 1.75 -3.85 -0.14
N GLN A 165 1.68 -3.34 1.10
CA GLN A 165 0.97 -2.10 1.40
C GLN A 165 1.87 -1.12 2.14
N VAL A 166 1.74 0.16 1.78
CA VAL A 166 2.54 1.28 2.31
C VAL A 166 1.65 2.51 2.47
N LEU A 167 2.18 3.58 3.13
CA LEU A 167 1.53 4.90 3.14
C LEU A 167 2.35 5.90 2.33
N ALA A 168 1.75 6.57 1.35
CA ALA A 168 2.33 7.74 0.74
C ALA A 168 2.01 8.97 1.59
N TYR A 169 3.04 9.71 2.02
CA TYR A 169 2.87 10.89 2.86
C TYR A 169 3.40 12.18 2.22
N GLY A 170 3.96 12.09 1.05
CA GLY A 170 4.45 13.25 0.31
C GLY A 170 4.75 12.91 -1.14
N TYR A 171 4.95 13.94 -1.94
CA TYR A 171 5.38 13.77 -3.33
C TYR A 171 6.22 14.96 -3.82
N ASN A 172 7.05 14.68 -4.81
CA ASN A 172 7.69 15.67 -5.67
C ASN A 172 7.25 15.44 -7.11
N LEU A 173 6.75 16.49 -7.78
CA LEU A 173 6.37 16.47 -9.18
C LEU A 173 7.32 17.35 -9.97
N GLU A 174 8.12 16.75 -10.82
CA GLU A 174 9.08 17.42 -11.66
C GLU A 174 9.10 16.88 -13.09
N GLY A 175 8.91 17.75 -14.06
CA GLY A 175 8.98 17.38 -15.48
C GLY A 175 8.05 16.25 -15.90
N GLY A 176 6.92 16.03 -15.19
CA GLY A 176 5.98 14.92 -15.41
C GLY A 176 6.36 13.62 -14.70
N ARG A 177 7.45 13.60 -13.93
CA ARG A 177 7.78 12.50 -13.01
C ARG A 177 7.27 12.82 -11.62
N VAL A 178 6.53 11.87 -11.04
CA VAL A 178 6.15 11.88 -9.63
C VAL A 178 7.10 10.99 -8.85
N THR A 179 7.64 11.48 -7.75
CA THR A 179 8.35 10.68 -6.74
C THR A 179 7.58 10.81 -5.43
N MET A 180 6.98 9.72 -4.97
CA MET A 180 6.24 9.66 -3.71
C MET A 180 7.17 9.28 -2.58
N SER A 181 7.03 9.93 -1.43
CA SER A 181 7.67 9.57 -0.16
C SER A 181 6.76 8.61 0.60
N LEU A 182 7.31 7.50 1.09
CA LEU A 182 6.54 6.38 1.63
C LEU A 182 6.96 6.04 3.07
N TYR A 183 5.98 5.72 3.92
CA TYR A 183 6.18 4.85 5.07
C TYR A 183 6.03 3.40 4.63
N ASP A 184 7.08 2.62 4.80
CA ASP A 184 7.12 1.19 4.49
C ASP A 184 7.26 0.37 5.78
N PRO A 185 6.24 -0.44 6.16
CA PRO A 185 6.31 -1.31 7.34
C PRO A 185 7.50 -2.28 7.36
N ASN A 186 8.04 -2.63 6.19
CA ASN A 186 9.26 -3.47 6.10
C ASN A 186 10.55 -2.69 6.37
N ARG A 187 10.47 -1.36 6.47
CA ARG A 187 11.61 -0.46 6.67
C ARG A 187 11.36 0.48 7.86
N PRO A 188 11.29 -0.06 9.08
CA PRO A 188 11.01 0.75 10.26
C PRO A 188 12.02 1.90 10.38
N ARG A 189 11.56 3.05 10.83
CA ARG A 189 12.36 4.27 11.04
C ARG A 189 13.03 4.84 9.79
N SER A 190 12.67 4.41 8.58
CA SER A 190 13.24 4.95 7.35
C SER A 190 12.39 6.09 6.79
N ASP A 191 12.98 7.29 6.70
CA ASP A 191 12.35 8.48 6.11
C ASP A 191 12.70 8.65 4.62
N HIS A 192 13.37 7.65 4.01
CA HIS A 192 13.96 7.76 2.68
C HIS A 192 13.38 6.77 1.66
N VAL A 193 12.28 6.10 2.00
CA VAL A 193 11.61 5.19 1.06
C VAL A 193 10.83 5.99 0.04
N THR A 194 11.06 5.72 -1.24
CA THR A 194 10.38 6.41 -2.33
C THR A 194 9.90 5.46 -3.42
N LEU A 195 8.90 5.90 -4.17
CA LEU A 195 8.39 5.23 -5.36
C LEU A 195 8.18 6.28 -6.45
N SER A 196 8.74 6.06 -7.65
CA SER A 196 8.63 7.01 -8.76
C SER A 196 7.71 6.49 -9.87
N LEU A 197 6.98 7.40 -10.51
CA LEU A 197 6.15 7.17 -11.68
C LEU A 197 6.39 8.27 -12.71
N ASP A 198 6.63 7.92 -13.98
CA ASP A 198 6.62 8.89 -15.07
C ASP A 198 5.21 8.96 -15.67
N LEU A 199 4.54 10.08 -15.47
CA LEU A 199 3.18 10.34 -15.98
C LEU A 199 3.13 10.50 -17.52
N ARG A 200 4.29 10.67 -18.16
CA ARG A 200 4.43 10.82 -19.62
C ARG A 200 4.78 9.50 -20.28
N ALA A 201 4.96 8.43 -19.52
CA ALA A 201 5.37 7.15 -20.04
C ALA A 201 4.39 6.67 -21.13
N SER A 202 4.88 6.60 -22.36
CA SER A 202 4.14 6.19 -23.56
C SER A 202 5.03 5.26 -24.38
N GLY A 203 5.30 4.09 -23.91
CA GLY A 203 6.21 3.18 -24.59
C GLY A 203 6.42 1.92 -23.81
N THR A 204 7.61 1.34 -23.86
CA THR A 204 7.96 0.17 -23.07
C THR A 204 8.02 0.57 -21.60
N TRP A 205 7.19 -0.06 -20.78
CA TRP A 205 7.20 0.10 -19.32
C TRP A 205 7.92 -1.08 -18.69
N THR A 206 8.95 -0.80 -17.94
CA THR A 206 9.51 -1.74 -16.97
C THR A 206 8.97 -1.42 -15.58
N ALA A 207 8.85 -2.41 -14.74
CA ALA A 207 8.47 -2.19 -13.35
C ALA A 207 9.35 -1.09 -12.73
N THR A 208 8.73 -0.18 -11.98
CA THR A 208 9.49 0.73 -11.13
C THR A 208 9.97 0.00 -9.88
N GLU A 209 10.94 0.55 -9.19
CA GLU A 209 11.49 -0.04 -7.98
C GLU A 209 11.28 0.89 -6.80
N MET A 210 10.99 0.31 -5.63
CA MET A 210 11.04 1.05 -4.39
C MET A 210 12.49 1.29 -3.96
N THR A 211 12.85 2.53 -3.74
CA THR A 211 14.18 2.89 -3.23
C THR A 211 14.10 3.01 -1.70
N PRO A 212 15.01 2.42 -0.91
CA PRO A 212 16.20 1.68 -1.33
C PRO A 212 16.03 0.15 -1.47
N SER A 213 14.81 -0.39 -1.46
CA SER A 213 14.61 -1.85 -1.41
C SER A 213 14.99 -2.58 -2.70
N GLY A 214 14.95 -1.90 -3.85
CA GLY A 214 15.11 -2.52 -5.16
C GLY A 214 13.96 -3.45 -5.57
N ALA A 215 12.89 -3.51 -4.78
CA ALA A 215 11.77 -4.40 -5.05
C ALA A 215 10.93 -3.88 -6.23
N PRO A 216 10.62 -4.73 -7.22
CA PRO A 216 9.83 -4.32 -8.38
C PRO A 216 8.40 -3.97 -7.99
N VAL A 217 7.86 -2.93 -8.61
CA VAL A 217 6.46 -2.51 -8.49
C VAL A 217 5.88 -2.37 -9.89
N PHE A 218 5.02 -3.32 -10.29
CA PHE A 218 4.39 -3.34 -11.61
C PHE A 218 3.22 -2.36 -11.70
N SER A 219 2.53 -2.13 -10.58
CA SER A 219 1.43 -1.18 -10.45
C SER A 219 1.21 -0.82 -9.00
N PHE A 220 0.45 0.25 -8.77
CA PHE A 220 -0.08 0.60 -7.47
C PHE A 220 -1.50 1.16 -7.61
N PHE A 221 -2.24 1.15 -6.51
CA PHE A 221 -3.55 1.78 -6.42
C PHE A 221 -3.79 2.32 -5.01
N ARG A 222 -4.65 3.33 -4.90
CA ARG A 222 -5.10 3.86 -3.63
C ARG A 222 -6.03 2.87 -2.94
N VAL A 223 -5.72 2.49 -1.71
CA VAL A 223 -6.61 1.69 -0.87
C VAL A 223 -7.61 2.61 -0.15
N ARG A 224 -8.88 2.23 -0.15
CA ARG A 224 -9.90 2.98 0.58
C ARG A 224 -9.65 2.84 2.08
N TYR A 225 -9.59 3.96 2.76
CA TYR A 225 -9.35 4.03 4.19
C TYR A 225 -10.58 4.57 4.92
N THR A 226 -10.82 4.02 6.13
CA THR A 226 -11.78 4.53 7.10
C THR A 226 -11.05 4.60 8.45
N ALA A 227 -11.07 5.74 9.09
CA ALA A 227 -10.39 5.94 10.37
C ALA A 227 -10.99 5.06 11.48
N ARG A 228 -10.11 4.60 12.38
CA ARG A 228 -10.49 3.99 13.67
C ARG A 228 -9.68 4.61 14.78
N THR A 229 -10.22 4.62 15.98
CA THR A 229 -9.50 5.02 17.19
C THR A 229 -8.48 3.93 17.55
N PRO A 230 -7.18 4.24 17.61
CA PRO A 230 -6.18 3.26 18.03
C PRO A 230 -6.31 2.95 19.53
N PRO A 231 -5.82 1.79 19.99
CA PRO A 231 -5.76 1.48 21.41
C PRO A 231 -4.88 2.50 22.16
N SER A 232 -5.32 2.93 23.33
CA SER A 232 -4.50 3.74 24.24
C SER A 232 -3.37 2.90 24.82
N GLU A 233 -2.21 3.51 25.05
CA GLU A 233 -1.21 2.94 25.97
C GLU A 233 -1.76 3.10 27.41
N ASP A 234 -2.24 2.00 28.00
CA ASP A 234 -2.53 1.95 29.46
C ASP A 234 -1.27 1.55 30.21
#